data_4aaa262cd363e8eb3ce2d08823284465
#
_entry.id   4aaa262cd363e8eb3ce2d08823284465
#
_cell.length_a   1.000
_cell.length_b   1.000
_cell.length_c   1.000
_cell.angle_alpha   90.00
_cell.angle_beta   90.00
_cell.angle_gamma   90.00
#
_symmetry.space_group_name_H-M   'P 1'
#
loop_
_entity.id
_entity.type
_entity.pdbx_description
1 polymer ?
#
loop_
_entity_poly.entity_id
_entity_poly.type
_entity_poly.pdbx_seq_one_letter_code
_entity_poly.pdbx_strand_id
1 'polypeptide(L)'
;MSIRPYRPEYCEALARLFYDAVHTVNAKDYTKAQLDVWATGNVDLEAWDRSLTAHFTLVAEENGVITGFGDMDSSGYLDRLYVHRDFQGKGLASVLCDRLESSVSGLITTHASITARPFFEKRGYRLIKEQQVERRGVLLTNFVMEKQRS
;
A
#
# COMPACT_ATOMS: atom_id res chain seq x y z
N MET A 1 -7.89 6.59 -17.21
CA MET A 1 -7.12 6.55 -15.95
C MET A 1 -5.75 7.15 -16.17
N SER A 2 -5.30 8.01 -15.27
CA SER A 2 -3.95 8.55 -15.31
C SER A 2 -3.19 8.14 -14.06
N ILE A 3 -1.88 7.91 -14.22
CA ILE A 3 -0.97 7.64 -13.11
C ILE A 3 0.11 8.71 -13.16
N ARG A 4 0.32 9.39 -12.06
CA ARG A 4 1.22 10.52 -11.99
C ARG A 4 2.02 10.53 -10.70
N PRO A 5 3.16 11.26 -10.66
CA PRO A 5 3.94 11.39 -9.43
C PRO A 5 3.15 12.07 -8.32
N TYR A 6 3.50 11.73 -7.10
CA TYR A 6 2.93 12.35 -5.92
C TYR A 6 3.23 13.84 -5.86
N ARG A 7 2.28 14.61 -5.33
CA ARG A 7 2.45 16.02 -4.95
C ARG A 7 1.82 16.24 -3.57
N PRO A 8 2.36 17.19 -2.79
CA PRO A 8 1.87 17.43 -1.42
C PRO A 8 0.37 17.68 -1.31
N GLU A 9 -0.23 18.31 -2.33
CA GLU A 9 -1.67 18.55 -2.36
C GLU A 9 -2.52 17.30 -2.37
N TYR A 10 -1.94 16.12 -2.67
CA TYR A 10 -2.65 14.84 -2.64
C TYR A 10 -2.64 14.20 -1.25
N CYS A 11 -1.79 14.67 -0.33
CA CYS A 11 -1.52 13.94 0.92
C CYS A 11 -2.78 13.63 1.72
N GLU A 12 -3.63 14.61 1.92
CA GLU A 12 -4.87 14.42 2.69
C GLU A 12 -5.81 13.41 2.03
N ALA A 13 -5.93 13.47 0.70
CA ALA A 13 -6.77 12.53 -0.04
C ALA A 13 -6.21 11.11 0.04
N LEU A 14 -4.89 10.94 0.01
CA LEU A 14 -4.26 9.62 0.16
C LEU A 14 -4.48 9.07 1.57
N ALA A 15 -4.41 9.91 2.59
CA ALA A 15 -4.67 9.49 3.96
C ALA A 15 -6.12 9.00 4.12
N ARG A 16 -7.08 9.70 3.50
CA ARG A 16 -8.48 9.28 3.52
C ARG A 16 -8.70 7.97 2.76
N LEU A 17 -8.04 7.82 1.61
CA LEU A 17 -8.13 6.59 0.83
C LEU A 17 -7.55 5.41 1.62
N PHE A 18 -6.42 5.59 2.28
CA PHE A 18 -5.82 4.59 3.15
C PHE A 18 -6.82 4.14 4.22
N TYR A 19 -7.40 5.09 4.95
CA TYR A 19 -8.37 4.78 6.00
C TYR A 19 -9.55 3.99 5.45
N ASP A 20 -10.15 4.47 4.36
CA ASP A 20 -11.31 3.84 3.77
C ASP A 20 -10.99 2.43 3.25
N ALA A 21 -9.87 2.27 2.56
CA ALA A 21 -9.47 0.98 2.02
C ALA A 21 -9.22 -0.05 3.14
N VAL A 22 -8.53 0.34 4.21
CA VAL A 22 -8.30 -0.56 5.34
C VAL A 22 -9.62 -0.99 5.96
N HIS A 23 -10.53 -0.04 6.21
CA HIS A 23 -11.79 -0.33 6.90
C HIS A 23 -12.85 -0.99 6.02
N THR A 24 -12.63 -1.10 4.72
CA THR A 24 -13.56 -1.76 3.80
C THR A 24 -12.96 -3.02 3.17
N VAL A 25 -11.88 -2.86 2.42
CA VAL A 25 -11.26 -3.97 1.66
C VAL A 25 -10.63 -5.00 2.59
N ASN A 26 -9.95 -4.55 3.64
CA ASN A 26 -9.27 -5.43 4.58
C ASN A 26 -10.17 -6.00 5.67
N ALA A 27 -11.41 -5.50 5.78
CA ALA A 27 -12.32 -5.86 6.87
C ALA A 27 -12.69 -7.34 6.90
N LYS A 28 -12.61 -8.03 5.77
CA LYS A 28 -12.90 -9.48 5.72
C LYS A 28 -11.84 -10.33 6.41
N ASP A 29 -10.64 -9.82 6.60
CA ASP A 29 -9.49 -10.57 7.10
C ASP A 29 -8.97 -10.10 8.46
N TYR A 30 -9.54 -9.02 9.00
CA TYR A 30 -9.09 -8.42 10.26
C TYR A 30 -10.29 -8.03 11.11
N THR A 31 -10.11 -8.05 12.44
CA THR A 31 -11.14 -7.60 13.36
C THR A 31 -11.25 -6.07 13.36
N LYS A 32 -12.37 -5.56 13.88
CA LYS A 32 -12.54 -4.10 14.01
C LYS A 32 -11.42 -3.48 14.85
N ALA A 33 -11.03 -4.12 15.95
CA ALA A 33 -9.94 -3.63 16.80
C ALA A 33 -8.63 -3.54 16.02
N GLN A 34 -8.34 -4.52 15.18
CA GLN A 34 -7.15 -4.51 14.32
C GLN A 34 -7.21 -3.39 13.28
N LEU A 35 -8.35 -3.22 12.63
CA LEU A 35 -8.52 -2.15 11.64
C LEU A 35 -8.35 -0.78 12.27
N ASP A 36 -8.90 -0.58 13.47
CA ASP A 36 -8.86 0.71 14.17
C ASP A 36 -7.44 1.12 14.57
N VAL A 37 -6.57 0.17 14.93
CA VAL A 37 -5.18 0.51 15.26
C VAL A 37 -4.29 0.61 14.02
N TRP A 38 -4.65 -0.08 12.94
CA TRP A 38 -3.93 -0.01 11.67
C TRP A 38 -4.17 1.35 10.99
N ALA A 39 -5.44 1.75 10.89
CA ALA A 39 -5.83 3.02 10.29
C ALA A 39 -6.76 3.76 11.23
N THR A 40 -6.18 4.63 12.06
CA THR A 40 -6.90 5.30 13.13
C THR A 40 -7.81 6.43 12.65
N GLY A 41 -7.61 6.90 11.40
CA GLY A 41 -8.29 8.08 10.88
C GLY A 41 -7.58 9.38 11.23
N ASN A 42 -6.44 9.30 11.91
CA ASN A 42 -5.74 10.45 12.47
C ASN A 42 -4.24 10.34 12.18
N VAL A 43 -3.86 10.25 10.91
CA VAL A 43 -2.44 10.20 10.55
C VAL A 43 -1.79 11.57 10.73
N ASP A 44 -0.50 11.57 11.04
CA ASP A 44 0.32 12.78 11.03
C ASP A 44 0.59 13.15 9.56
N LEU A 45 -0.16 14.12 9.04
CA LEU A 45 -0.07 14.51 7.63
C LEU A 45 1.31 15.05 7.26
N GLU A 46 1.99 15.74 8.18
CA GLU A 46 3.35 16.22 7.90
C GLU A 46 4.32 15.07 7.73
N ALA A 47 4.23 14.06 8.61
CA ALA A 47 5.08 12.86 8.53
C ALA A 47 4.77 12.06 7.27
N TRP A 48 3.50 11.93 6.92
CA TRP A 48 3.07 11.26 5.69
C TRP A 48 3.62 11.96 4.45
N ASP A 49 3.49 13.29 4.41
CA ASP A 49 3.99 14.07 3.27
C ASP A 49 5.50 13.93 3.11
N ARG A 50 6.26 13.96 4.21
CA ARG A 50 7.71 13.75 4.15
C ARG A 50 8.05 12.38 3.60
N SER A 51 7.35 11.34 4.06
CA SER A 51 7.58 9.96 3.62
C SER A 51 7.24 9.78 2.15
N LEU A 52 6.07 10.26 1.73
CA LEU A 52 5.61 10.14 0.34
C LEU A 52 6.50 10.94 -0.62
N THR A 53 6.99 12.09 -0.18
CA THR A 53 7.91 12.91 -0.98
C THR A 53 9.29 12.26 -1.12
N ALA A 54 9.78 11.60 -0.04
CA ALA A 54 11.08 10.94 -0.04
C ALA A 54 11.07 9.65 -0.88
N HIS A 55 9.93 9.01 -1.02
CA HIS A 55 9.78 7.77 -1.78
C HIS A 55 9.42 8.04 -3.24
N PHE A 56 9.59 7.02 -4.08
CA PHE A 56 8.98 7.05 -5.41
C PHE A 56 7.51 6.70 -5.23
N THR A 57 6.66 7.70 -5.31
CA THR A 57 5.24 7.59 -5.03
C THR A 57 4.42 7.90 -6.27
N LEU A 58 3.49 7.00 -6.59
CA LEU A 58 2.59 7.16 -7.74
C LEU A 58 1.16 7.23 -7.28
N VAL A 59 0.39 8.11 -7.92
CA VAL A 59 -1.03 8.36 -7.62
C VAL A 59 -1.84 8.09 -8.89
N ALA A 60 -2.88 7.27 -8.75
CA ALA A 60 -3.80 6.98 -9.85
C ALA A 60 -5.06 7.82 -9.69
N GLU A 61 -5.53 8.36 -10.80
CA GLU A 61 -6.70 9.23 -10.83
C GLU A 61 -7.58 8.89 -12.02
N GLU A 62 -8.88 8.93 -11.83
CA GLU A 62 -9.85 8.73 -12.89
C GLU A 62 -11.01 9.71 -12.71
N ASN A 63 -11.24 10.56 -13.73
CA ASN A 63 -12.32 11.56 -13.71
C ASN A 63 -12.29 12.46 -12.47
N GLY A 64 -11.08 12.89 -12.05
CA GLY A 64 -10.91 13.75 -10.89
C GLY A 64 -10.93 13.03 -9.55
N VAL A 65 -11.10 11.71 -9.54
CA VAL A 65 -11.14 10.91 -8.31
C VAL A 65 -9.83 10.14 -8.16
N ILE A 66 -9.19 10.24 -6.99
CA ILE A 66 -8.01 9.44 -6.69
C ILE A 66 -8.47 8.01 -6.41
N THR A 67 -7.99 7.07 -7.22
CA THR A 67 -8.44 5.67 -7.19
C THR A 67 -7.44 4.72 -6.56
N GLY A 68 -6.20 5.15 -6.39
CA GLY A 68 -5.18 4.32 -5.75
C GLY A 68 -3.84 5.04 -5.66
N PHE A 69 -2.95 4.47 -4.87
CA PHE A 69 -1.57 4.96 -4.78
C PHE A 69 -0.66 3.87 -4.23
N GLY A 70 0.63 4.07 -4.44
CA GLY A 70 1.64 3.21 -3.84
C GLY A 70 2.98 3.91 -3.80
N ASP A 71 3.88 3.45 -2.94
CA ASP A 71 5.21 4.03 -2.83
C ASP A 71 6.29 2.98 -2.56
N MET A 72 7.47 3.27 -3.09
CA MET A 72 8.66 2.43 -3.02
C MET A 72 9.82 3.27 -2.51
N ASP A 73 10.54 2.80 -1.49
CA ASP A 73 11.73 3.51 -1.06
C ASP A 73 12.93 3.14 -1.93
N SER A 74 14.07 3.83 -1.71
CA SER A 74 15.27 3.62 -2.53
C SER A 74 15.94 2.26 -2.32
N SER A 75 15.61 1.55 -1.25
CA SER A 75 16.15 0.23 -0.97
C SER A 75 15.37 -0.90 -1.67
N GLY A 76 14.24 -0.59 -2.29
CA GLY A 76 13.38 -1.59 -2.89
C GLY A 76 12.26 -2.09 -1.97
N TYR A 77 11.98 -1.35 -0.90
CA TYR A 77 10.85 -1.67 -0.02
C TYR A 77 9.58 -1.01 -0.54
N LEU A 78 8.60 -1.84 -0.92
CA LEU A 78 7.27 -1.39 -1.31
C LEU A 78 6.47 -1.18 -0.03
N ASP A 79 6.28 0.07 0.34
CA ASP A 79 5.73 0.43 1.65
C ASP A 79 4.20 0.45 1.67
N ARG A 80 3.59 1.18 0.73
CA ARG A 80 2.13 1.33 0.67
C ARG A 80 1.63 0.94 -0.71
N LEU A 81 0.45 0.31 -0.74
CA LEU A 81 -0.28 0.04 -1.99
C LEU A 81 -1.75 -0.10 -1.63
N TYR A 82 -2.52 0.90 -1.98
CA TYR A 82 -3.95 0.95 -1.65
C TYR A 82 -4.76 1.34 -2.87
N VAL A 83 -5.86 0.63 -3.10
CA VAL A 83 -6.80 0.89 -4.19
C VAL A 83 -8.17 1.14 -3.57
N HIS A 84 -8.83 2.19 -4.03
CA HIS A 84 -10.17 2.57 -3.59
C HIS A 84 -11.13 1.38 -3.74
N ARG A 85 -12.02 1.20 -2.76
CA ARG A 85 -12.94 0.06 -2.71
C ARG A 85 -13.78 -0.11 -3.98
N ASP A 86 -14.17 1.00 -4.62
CA ASP A 86 -15.01 0.97 -5.82
C ASP A 86 -14.21 0.69 -7.09
N PHE A 87 -12.89 0.59 -7.00
CA PHE A 87 -11.99 0.37 -8.13
C PHE A 87 -11.20 -0.92 -8.00
N GLN A 88 -11.61 -1.80 -7.08
CA GLN A 88 -11.00 -3.13 -6.93
C GLN A 88 -11.30 -4.02 -8.15
N GLY A 89 -10.40 -4.96 -8.41
CA GLY A 89 -10.61 -5.96 -9.45
C GLY A 89 -10.47 -5.44 -10.88
N LYS A 90 -9.91 -4.25 -11.08
CA LYS A 90 -9.74 -3.63 -12.41
C LYS A 90 -8.28 -3.57 -12.86
N GLY A 91 -7.38 -4.25 -12.16
CA GLY A 91 -5.97 -4.30 -12.50
C GLY A 91 -5.15 -3.08 -12.08
N LEU A 92 -5.72 -2.16 -11.32
CA LEU A 92 -5.03 -0.93 -10.95
C LEU A 92 -3.79 -1.19 -10.08
N ALA A 93 -3.91 -2.09 -9.10
CA ALA A 93 -2.77 -2.45 -8.26
C ALA A 93 -1.62 -3.02 -9.10
N SER A 94 -1.92 -3.84 -10.10
CA SER A 94 -0.91 -4.38 -11.01
C SER A 94 -0.20 -3.30 -11.80
N VAL A 95 -0.94 -2.32 -12.31
CA VAL A 95 -0.34 -1.21 -13.07
C VAL A 95 0.56 -0.37 -12.17
N LEU A 96 0.11 -0.07 -10.95
CA LEU A 96 0.94 0.67 -9.99
C LEU A 96 2.20 -0.11 -9.64
N CYS A 97 2.09 -1.40 -9.36
CA CYS A 97 3.24 -2.24 -9.05
C CYS A 97 4.21 -2.34 -10.23
N ASP A 98 3.72 -2.47 -11.46
CA ASP A 98 4.59 -2.52 -12.63
C ASP A 98 5.51 -1.30 -12.68
N ARG A 99 4.96 -0.12 -12.44
CA ARG A 99 5.74 1.11 -12.48
C ARG A 99 6.65 1.27 -11.26
N LEU A 100 6.17 0.94 -10.08
CA LEU A 100 6.97 1.02 -8.86
C LEU A 100 8.15 0.04 -8.93
N GLU A 101 7.91 -1.19 -9.36
CA GLU A 101 8.95 -2.20 -9.49
C GLU A 101 9.99 -1.79 -10.55
N SER A 102 9.58 -1.09 -11.59
CA SER A 102 10.50 -0.66 -12.64
C SER A 102 11.50 0.40 -12.18
N SER A 103 11.25 1.03 -11.03
CA SER A 103 12.15 2.06 -10.48
C SER A 103 13.38 1.48 -9.78
N VAL A 104 13.41 0.18 -9.51
CA VAL A 104 14.50 -0.48 -8.79
C VAL A 104 14.97 -1.71 -9.53
N SER A 105 16.20 -2.13 -9.23
CA SER A 105 16.76 -3.40 -9.67
C SER A 105 17.14 -4.19 -8.44
N GLY A 106 17.18 -5.53 -8.55
CA GLY A 106 17.53 -6.38 -7.42
C GLY A 106 16.33 -6.79 -6.60
N LEU A 107 16.51 -6.89 -5.29
CA LEU A 107 15.50 -7.44 -4.41
C LEU A 107 14.45 -6.39 -4.04
N ILE A 108 13.18 -6.75 -4.20
CA ILE A 108 12.03 -5.96 -3.76
C ILE A 108 11.41 -6.69 -2.57
N THR A 109 11.13 -5.95 -1.51
CA THR A 109 10.49 -6.50 -0.31
C THR A 109 9.21 -5.74 -0.01
N THR A 110 8.26 -6.43 0.64
CA THR A 110 7.04 -5.79 1.13
C THR A 110 6.52 -6.55 2.35
N HIS A 111 5.75 -5.85 3.17
CA HIS A 111 5.02 -6.48 4.28
C HIS A 111 3.55 -6.53 3.87
N ALA A 112 3.12 -7.66 3.31
CA ALA A 112 1.79 -7.81 2.76
C ALA A 112 0.77 -8.13 3.86
N SER A 113 -0.41 -7.51 3.76
CA SER A 113 -1.54 -7.91 4.60
C SER A 113 -2.03 -9.31 4.22
N ILE A 114 -2.86 -9.90 5.09
CA ILE A 114 -3.55 -11.16 4.76
C ILE A 114 -4.32 -10.98 3.44
N THR A 115 -5.00 -9.86 3.28
CA THR A 115 -5.82 -9.57 2.10
C THR A 115 -4.98 -9.45 0.83
N ALA A 116 -3.82 -8.81 0.92
CA ALA A 116 -2.97 -8.53 -0.25
C ALA A 116 -2.06 -9.69 -0.63
N ARG A 117 -1.81 -10.65 0.26
CA ARG A 117 -0.89 -11.75 0.01
C ARG A 117 -1.17 -12.48 -1.30
N PRO A 118 -2.41 -12.88 -1.63
CA PRO A 118 -2.67 -13.59 -2.90
C PRO A 118 -2.28 -12.77 -4.13
N PHE A 119 -2.49 -11.46 -4.08
CA PHE A 119 -2.10 -10.56 -5.16
C PHE A 119 -0.58 -10.60 -5.38
N PHE A 120 0.20 -10.50 -4.30
CA PHE A 120 1.66 -10.52 -4.41
C PHE A 120 2.17 -11.88 -4.84
N GLU A 121 1.58 -12.97 -4.36
CA GLU A 121 1.97 -14.31 -4.78
C GLU A 121 1.80 -14.49 -6.29
N LYS A 122 0.70 -14.00 -6.85
CA LYS A 122 0.46 -14.06 -8.30
C LYS A 122 1.47 -13.24 -9.10
N ARG A 123 2.04 -12.19 -8.49
CA ARG A 123 3.07 -11.37 -9.12
C ARG A 123 4.48 -11.95 -9.00
N GLY A 124 4.62 -13.11 -8.38
CA GLY A 124 5.93 -13.75 -8.23
C GLY A 124 6.67 -13.41 -6.95
N TYR A 125 6.01 -12.76 -5.99
CA TYR A 125 6.59 -12.55 -4.67
C TYR A 125 6.56 -13.86 -3.89
N ARG A 126 7.64 -14.14 -3.15
CA ARG A 126 7.75 -15.34 -2.32
C ARG A 126 7.53 -14.99 -0.87
N LEU A 127 6.83 -15.85 -0.15
CA LEU A 127 6.66 -15.70 1.29
C LEU A 127 7.98 -16.04 2.00
N ILE A 128 8.48 -15.09 2.79
CA ILE A 128 9.66 -15.28 3.63
C ILE A 128 9.26 -15.71 5.03
N LYS A 129 8.32 -14.99 5.64
CA LYS A 129 7.79 -15.36 6.95
C LYS A 129 6.47 -14.64 7.24
N GLU A 130 5.66 -15.28 8.08
CA GLU A 130 4.53 -14.63 8.73
C GLU A 130 5.05 -13.90 9.97
N GLN A 131 4.50 -12.74 10.28
CA GLN A 131 4.88 -12.02 11.49
C GLN A 131 3.67 -11.37 12.15
N GLN A 132 3.82 -11.11 13.45
CA GLN A 132 2.84 -10.37 14.23
C GLN A 132 3.43 -9.01 14.54
N VAL A 133 2.70 -7.95 14.21
CA VAL A 133 3.13 -6.57 14.46
C VAL A 133 2.20 -5.98 15.50
N GLU A 134 2.77 -5.45 16.58
CA GLU A 134 1.96 -4.82 17.63
C GLU A 134 1.72 -3.36 17.30
N ARG A 135 0.45 -2.93 17.44
CA ARG A 135 0.03 -1.54 17.34
C ARG A 135 -0.90 -1.27 18.50
N ARG A 136 -0.48 -0.41 19.43
CA ARG A 136 -1.29 -0.02 20.59
C ARG A 136 -1.83 -1.24 21.35
N GLY A 137 -1.00 -2.26 21.55
CA GLY A 137 -1.37 -3.48 22.26
C GLY A 137 -2.18 -4.49 21.47
N VAL A 138 -2.46 -4.23 20.18
CA VAL A 138 -3.20 -5.14 19.32
C VAL A 138 -2.23 -5.76 18.31
N LEU A 139 -2.27 -7.09 18.16
CA LEU A 139 -1.43 -7.79 17.21
C LEU A 139 -2.09 -7.88 15.85
N LEU A 140 -1.32 -7.54 14.81
CA LEU A 140 -1.74 -7.66 13.41
C LEU A 140 -0.84 -8.65 12.71
N THR A 141 -1.45 -9.60 12.01
CA THR A 141 -0.71 -10.54 11.18
C THR A 141 -0.41 -9.91 9.83
N ASN A 142 0.85 -9.98 9.39
CA ASN A 142 1.21 -9.70 8.01
C ASN A 142 2.32 -10.65 7.56
N PHE A 143 2.74 -10.52 6.32
CA PHE A 143 3.67 -11.45 5.70
C PHE A 143 4.82 -10.69 5.06
N VAL A 144 6.04 -11.05 5.43
CA VAL A 144 7.22 -10.54 4.75
C VAL A 144 7.36 -11.31 3.44
N MET A 145 7.35 -10.60 2.33
CA MET A 145 7.44 -11.19 1.00
C MET A 145 8.53 -10.48 0.19
N GLU A 146 9.10 -11.20 -0.76
CA GLU A 146 10.15 -10.62 -1.61
C GLU A 146 10.08 -11.14 -3.04
N LYS A 147 10.60 -10.33 -3.95
CA LYS A 147 10.69 -10.63 -5.37
C LYS A 147 12.02 -10.16 -5.90
N GLN A 148 12.72 -11.03 -6.60
CA GLN A 148 13.98 -10.67 -7.26
C GLN A 148 13.65 -10.07 -8.63
N ARG A 149 14.09 -8.85 -8.84
CA ARG A 149 13.98 -8.19 -10.14
C ARG A 149 15.33 -8.19 -10.82
N SER A 150 15.36 -8.63 -12.06
CA SER A 150 16.58 -8.68 -12.86
C SER A 150 16.94 -7.32 -13.46
#